data_9ec9602f73144478315ec8dfcdfef8a3
#
_entry.id   9ec9602f73144478315ec8dfcdfef8a3
#
_cell.length_a   1.000
_cell.length_b   1.000
_cell.length_c   1.000
_cell.angle_alpha   90.00
_cell.angle_beta   90.00
_cell.angle_gamma   90.00
#
_symmetry.space_group_name_H-M   'P 1'
#
loop_
_entity.id
_entity.type
_entity.pdbx_description
1 polymer ?
#
loop_
_entity_poly.entity_id
_entity_poly.type
_entity_poly.pdbx_seq_one_letter_code
_entity_poly.pdbx_strand_id
1 'polypeptide(L)'
;MIIDPTQLPYRQGVGLCLFNQEGHVLIAERRDRPGAWQMPQGGVQKGEDLAVAALRELKEEIGTDNATILALLPEKLRYEFPDWLQYRGGVFRGKYRGQEQSWFALRYLGQDKDIDLSGEFEPENPEFVAWRWAPLAETPRLIVDFKRPLYESVVEGFTPLAEALKRGEVLAPWVPNGNM
;
A
#
# COMPACT_ATOMS: atom_id res chain seq x y z
N MET A 1 15.00 -29.53 10.06
CA MET A 1 14.98 -29.38 8.59
C MET A 1 15.12 -27.88 8.32
N ILE A 2 16.19 -27.45 7.67
CA ILE A 2 16.39 -26.04 7.29
C ILE A 2 15.53 -25.84 6.04
N ILE A 3 14.48 -25.04 6.15
CA ILE A 3 13.66 -24.68 4.99
C ILE A 3 14.47 -23.68 4.16
N ASP A 4 14.71 -24.00 2.89
CA ASP A 4 15.30 -23.07 1.94
C ASP A 4 14.32 -21.91 1.70
N PRO A 5 14.63 -20.66 2.10
CA PRO A 5 13.74 -19.53 1.94
C PRO A 5 13.33 -19.29 0.49
N THR A 6 14.17 -19.66 -0.48
CA THR A 6 13.89 -19.45 -1.91
C THR A 6 12.75 -20.33 -2.43
N GLN A 7 12.39 -21.38 -1.71
CA GLN A 7 11.29 -22.29 -2.04
C GLN A 7 9.94 -21.85 -1.42
N LEU A 8 9.95 -20.84 -0.56
CA LEU A 8 8.72 -20.33 0.06
C LEU A 8 7.89 -19.52 -0.94
N PRO A 9 6.54 -19.54 -0.81
CA PRO A 9 5.66 -18.71 -1.64
C PRO A 9 5.78 -17.23 -1.26
N TYR A 10 5.28 -16.35 -2.14
CA TYR A 10 5.01 -14.95 -1.81
C TYR A 10 3.65 -14.81 -1.15
N ARG A 11 3.57 -13.97 -0.12
CA ARG A 11 2.28 -13.54 0.44
C ARG A 11 1.58 -12.62 -0.55
N GLN A 12 0.32 -12.89 -0.84
CA GLN A 12 -0.49 -12.01 -1.68
C GLN A 12 -0.95 -10.79 -0.90
N GLY A 13 -0.82 -9.62 -1.49
CA GLY A 13 -1.19 -8.36 -0.87
C GLY A 13 -1.69 -7.32 -1.85
N VAL A 14 -2.16 -6.21 -1.30
CA VAL A 14 -2.53 -5.00 -2.01
C VAL A 14 -1.72 -3.83 -1.48
N GLY A 15 -1.38 -2.90 -2.37
CA GLY A 15 -0.80 -1.61 -2.03
C GLY A 15 -1.71 -0.48 -2.53
N LEU A 16 -1.77 0.63 -1.80
CA LEU A 16 -2.77 1.66 -1.97
C LEU A 16 -2.13 3.04 -2.13
N CYS A 17 -2.16 3.59 -3.33
CA CYS A 17 -1.87 5.00 -3.57
C CYS A 17 -3.15 5.80 -3.39
N LEU A 18 -3.42 6.28 -2.18
CA LEU A 18 -4.55 7.14 -1.88
C LEU A 18 -4.19 8.58 -2.19
N PHE A 19 -4.77 9.13 -3.24
CA PHE A 19 -4.53 10.50 -3.71
C PHE A 19 -5.54 11.49 -3.14
N ASN A 20 -5.06 12.66 -2.74
CA ASN A 20 -5.91 13.82 -2.50
C ASN A 20 -6.19 14.59 -3.81
N GLN A 21 -6.90 15.72 -3.70
CA GLN A 21 -7.26 16.56 -4.85
C GLN A 21 -6.06 17.23 -5.52
N GLU A 22 -4.94 17.34 -4.82
CA GLU A 22 -3.71 17.97 -5.32
C GLU A 22 -2.76 16.95 -5.99
N GLY A 23 -3.16 15.69 -6.08
CA GLY A 23 -2.33 14.62 -6.64
C GLY A 23 -1.21 14.15 -5.70
N HIS A 24 -1.29 14.48 -4.41
CA HIS A 24 -0.41 13.93 -3.38
C HIS A 24 -0.97 12.63 -2.82
N VAL A 25 -0.08 11.73 -2.39
CA VAL A 25 -0.45 10.44 -1.78
C VAL A 25 -0.36 10.49 -0.26
N LEU A 26 -1.24 9.76 0.40
CA LEU A 26 -1.14 9.52 1.83
C LEU A 26 0.03 8.60 2.13
N ILE A 27 0.90 9.04 3.05
CA ILE A 27 1.94 8.22 3.64
C ILE A 27 1.83 8.25 5.16
N ALA A 28 2.14 7.14 5.80
CA ALA A 28 2.09 6.99 7.24
C ALA A 28 3.43 6.50 7.80
N GLU A 29 3.83 7.06 8.94
CA GLU A 29 5.09 6.72 9.61
C GLU A 29 4.90 5.48 10.47
N ARG A 30 5.78 4.51 10.28
CA ARG A 30 5.77 3.25 11.03
C ARG A 30 6.20 3.47 12.49
N ARG A 31 5.40 2.91 13.42
CA ARG A 31 5.73 2.90 14.84
C ARG A 31 7.03 2.13 15.14
N ASP A 32 7.19 0.97 14.52
CA ASP A 32 8.35 0.08 14.76
C ASP A 32 9.64 0.54 14.09
N ARG A 33 9.55 1.53 13.22
CA ARG A 33 10.69 2.07 12.47
C ARG A 33 10.54 3.58 12.22
N PRO A 34 10.86 4.42 13.22
CA PRO A 34 10.81 5.88 13.08
C PRO A 34 11.59 6.36 11.85
N GLY A 35 11.01 7.30 11.11
CA GLY A 35 11.55 7.82 9.86
C GLY A 35 11.22 7.00 8.61
N ALA A 36 10.66 5.79 8.75
CA ALA A 36 10.15 5.00 7.62
C ALA A 36 8.68 5.32 7.37
N TRP A 37 8.41 5.91 6.21
CA TRP A 37 7.08 6.28 5.76
C TRP A 37 6.62 5.36 4.64
N GLN A 38 5.40 4.89 4.69
CA GLN A 38 4.84 4.00 3.67
C GLN A 38 3.42 4.38 3.29
N MET A 39 3.05 4.03 2.07
CA MET A 39 1.65 4.03 1.65
C MET A 39 0.91 2.86 2.29
N PRO A 40 -0.42 2.95 2.53
CA PRO A 40 -1.21 1.86 3.07
C PRO A 40 -1.08 0.58 2.25
N GLN A 41 -1.03 -0.55 2.93
CA GLN A 41 -0.93 -1.87 2.30
C GLN A 41 -1.40 -2.97 3.24
N GLY A 42 -1.81 -4.09 2.69
CA GLY A 42 -2.17 -5.24 3.52
C GLY A 42 -2.32 -6.54 2.76
N GLY A 43 -2.76 -7.58 3.44
CA GLY A 43 -2.88 -8.92 2.89
C GLY A 43 -4.23 -9.16 2.20
N VAL A 44 -4.23 -9.99 1.16
CA VAL A 44 -5.44 -10.50 0.53
C VAL A 44 -5.85 -11.79 1.22
N GLN A 45 -7.12 -11.89 1.62
CA GLN A 45 -7.66 -13.11 2.21
C GLN A 45 -7.96 -14.15 1.13
N LYS A 46 -8.04 -15.42 1.53
CA LYS A 46 -8.31 -16.51 0.57
C LYS A 46 -9.67 -16.31 -0.10
N GLY A 47 -9.67 -16.19 -1.43
CA GLY A 47 -10.88 -16.00 -2.22
C GLY A 47 -11.45 -14.59 -2.22
N GLU A 48 -10.76 -13.64 -1.58
CA GLU A 48 -11.16 -12.23 -1.56
C GLU A 48 -10.87 -11.55 -2.90
N ASP A 49 -11.82 -10.73 -3.36
CA ASP A 49 -11.60 -9.85 -4.51
C ASP A 49 -10.57 -8.75 -4.17
N LEU A 50 -9.70 -8.42 -5.14
CA LEU A 50 -8.61 -7.48 -4.90
C LEU A 50 -9.09 -6.05 -4.59
N ALA A 51 -10.17 -5.60 -5.23
CA ALA A 51 -10.71 -4.26 -4.95
C ALA A 51 -11.39 -4.21 -3.58
N VAL A 52 -12.04 -5.31 -3.17
CA VAL A 52 -12.59 -5.45 -1.81
C VAL A 52 -11.47 -5.44 -0.78
N ALA A 53 -10.39 -6.20 -1.01
CA ALA A 53 -9.22 -6.20 -0.14
C ALA A 53 -8.60 -4.81 -0.02
N ALA A 54 -8.50 -4.07 -1.14
CA ALA A 54 -7.95 -2.71 -1.15
C ALA A 54 -8.75 -1.76 -0.23
N LEU A 55 -10.07 -1.73 -0.33
CA LEU A 55 -10.91 -0.86 0.49
C LEU A 55 -10.96 -1.32 1.96
N ARG A 56 -10.95 -2.62 2.22
CA ARG A 56 -10.87 -3.18 3.57
C ARG A 56 -9.57 -2.79 4.26
N GLU A 57 -8.42 -3.00 3.60
CA GLU A 57 -7.11 -2.63 4.18
C GLU A 57 -6.99 -1.12 4.38
N LEU A 58 -7.53 -0.31 3.45
CA LEU A 58 -7.57 1.14 3.63
C LEU A 58 -8.31 1.52 4.92
N LYS A 59 -9.48 0.93 5.15
CA LYS A 59 -10.27 1.18 6.35
C LYS A 59 -9.58 0.72 7.62
N GLU A 60 -8.96 -0.46 7.59
CA GLU A 60 -8.23 -1.02 8.73
C GLU A 60 -7.02 -0.15 9.11
N GLU A 61 -6.29 0.40 8.16
CA GLU A 61 -5.07 1.17 8.42
C GLU A 61 -5.29 2.66 8.68
N ILE A 62 -6.25 3.29 8.02
CA ILE A 62 -6.48 4.75 8.14
C ILE A 62 -7.89 5.15 8.59
N GLY A 63 -8.70 4.18 9.03
CA GLY A 63 -10.02 4.43 9.63
C GLY A 63 -11.14 4.75 8.64
N THR A 64 -10.87 4.85 7.35
CA THR A 64 -11.87 5.21 6.35
C THR A 64 -11.64 4.49 5.02
N ASP A 65 -12.72 4.12 4.35
CA ASP A 65 -12.78 3.58 2.99
C ASP A 65 -13.48 4.53 2.01
N ASN A 66 -13.65 5.79 2.40
CA ASN A 66 -14.29 6.81 1.57
C ASN A 66 -13.39 7.25 0.40
N ALA A 67 -13.23 6.35 -0.54
CA ALA A 67 -12.36 6.51 -1.70
C ALA A 67 -12.95 5.83 -2.94
N THR A 68 -12.59 6.34 -4.11
CA THR A 68 -12.90 5.72 -5.40
C THR A 68 -11.64 5.13 -6.01
N ILE A 69 -11.70 3.86 -6.41
CA ILE A 69 -10.61 3.23 -7.17
C ILE A 69 -10.55 3.85 -8.56
N LEU A 70 -9.38 4.33 -8.97
CA LEU A 70 -9.13 4.97 -10.27
C LEU A 70 -8.37 4.06 -11.23
N ALA A 71 -7.46 3.25 -10.73
CA ALA A 71 -6.63 2.37 -11.56
C ALA A 71 -6.06 1.21 -10.74
N LEU A 72 -5.70 0.16 -11.45
CA LEU A 72 -4.90 -0.97 -10.97
C LEU A 72 -3.68 -1.09 -11.87
N LEU A 73 -2.48 -1.22 -11.30
CA LEU A 73 -1.30 -1.54 -12.09
C LEU A 73 -1.48 -2.89 -12.78
N PRO A 74 -1.11 -3.01 -14.07
CA PRO A 74 -1.33 -4.24 -14.84
C PRO A 74 -0.50 -5.40 -14.31
N GLU A 75 0.65 -5.11 -13.70
CA GLU A 75 1.57 -6.11 -13.18
C GLU A 75 1.60 -6.10 -11.67
N LYS A 76 1.66 -7.28 -11.07
CA LYS A 76 1.93 -7.43 -9.64
C LYS A 76 3.41 -7.14 -9.36
N LEU A 77 3.67 -6.44 -8.28
CA LEU A 77 5.02 -6.08 -7.86
C LEU A 77 5.45 -6.95 -6.67
N ARG A 78 6.72 -7.33 -6.66
CA ARG A 78 7.29 -8.22 -5.63
C ARG A 78 8.43 -7.54 -4.88
N TYR A 79 8.57 -7.92 -3.61
CA TYR A 79 9.79 -7.70 -2.85
C TYR A 79 10.10 -8.91 -1.96
N GLU A 80 11.39 -9.14 -1.74
CA GLU A 80 11.88 -10.20 -0.85
C GLU A 80 11.97 -9.69 0.58
N PHE A 81 11.67 -10.56 1.54
CA PHE A 81 11.99 -10.26 2.93
C PHE A 81 13.49 -10.37 3.14
N PRO A 82 14.15 -9.37 3.71
CA PRO A 82 15.55 -9.47 4.05
C PRO A 82 15.77 -10.56 5.13
N ASP A 83 16.96 -11.13 5.15
CA ASP A 83 17.31 -12.24 6.03
C ASP A 83 16.97 -11.98 7.50
N TRP A 84 17.23 -10.77 7.99
CA TRP A 84 16.92 -10.42 9.38
C TRP A 84 15.42 -10.47 9.72
N LEU A 85 14.55 -10.24 8.73
CA LEU A 85 13.09 -10.33 8.91
C LEU A 85 12.64 -11.82 8.90
N GLN A 86 13.32 -12.66 8.11
CA GLN A 86 13.01 -14.08 8.03
C GLN A 86 13.46 -14.85 9.27
N TYR A 87 14.58 -14.44 9.90
CA TYR A 87 15.21 -15.19 11.00
C TYR A 87 14.89 -14.69 12.41
N ARG A 88 14.52 -13.41 12.59
CA ARG A 88 14.34 -12.80 13.92
C ARG A 88 12.95 -12.92 14.55
N GLY A 89 12.05 -13.68 13.95
CA GLY A 89 10.70 -13.87 14.50
C GLY A 89 9.73 -12.80 14.03
N GLY A 90 8.66 -13.22 13.45
CA GLY A 90 7.52 -12.43 12.99
C GLY A 90 6.45 -13.40 12.53
N VAL A 91 5.25 -12.91 12.36
CA VAL A 91 4.07 -13.70 11.96
C VAL A 91 4.31 -14.47 10.65
N PHE A 92 5.26 -14.02 9.82
CA PHE A 92 5.56 -14.59 8.50
C PHE A 92 6.79 -15.50 8.45
N ARG A 93 7.51 -15.67 9.58
CA ARG A 93 8.71 -16.49 9.64
C ARG A 93 8.45 -17.91 9.09
N GLY A 94 9.23 -18.31 8.10
CA GLY A 94 9.15 -19.65 7.50
C GLY A 94 7.88 -19.94 6.70
N LYS A 95 7.02 -18.95 6.45
CA LYS A 95 5.81 -19.09 5.66
C LYS A 95 5.91 -18.47 4.27
N TYR A 96 6.62 -17.34 4.16
CA TYR A 96 6.74 -16.57 2.92
C TYR A 96 8.17 -16.07 2.74
N ARG A 97 8.60 -15.98 1.49
CA ARG A 97 9.89 -15.38 1.12
C ARG A 97 9.83 -13.86 0.94
N GLY A 98 8.63 -13.35 0.70
CA GLY A 98 8.37 -11.94 0.42
C GLY A 98 6.88 -11.69 0.20
N GLN A 99 6.57 -10.56 -0.41
CA GLN A 99 5.20 -10.24 -0.82
C GLN A 99 5.10 -10.01 -2.33
N GLU A 100 3.95 -10.39 -2.89
CA GLU A 100 3.52 -10.04 -4.23
C GLU A 100 2.25 -9.21 -4.11
N GLN A 101 2.30 -7.96 -4.57
CA GLN A 101 1.27 -6.97 -4.34
C GLN A 101 0.63 -6.48 -5.63
N SER A 102 -0.71 -6.37 -5.62
CA SER A 102 -1.49 -5.63 -6.61
C SER A 102 -1.65 -4.19 -6.12
N TRP A 103 -1.23 -3.21 -6.93
CA TRP A 103 -1.23 -1.80 -6.53
C TRP A 103 -2.37 -1.03 -7.17
N PHE A 104 -3.15 -0.38 -6.32
CA PHE A 104 -4.29 0.45 -6.71
C PHE A 104 -3.99 1.94 -6.52
N ALA A 105 -4.48 2.76 -7.45
CA ALA A 105 -4.62 4.19 -7.25
C ALA A 105 -6.07 4.48 -6.85
N LEU A 106 -6.26 5.22 -5.77
CA LEU A 106 -7.56 5.61 -5.25
C LEU A 106 -7.61 7.14 -5.08
N ARG A 107 -8.78 7.73 -5.32
CA ARG A 107 -9.06 9.11 -4.99
C ARG A 107 -9.77 9.18 -3.65
N TYR A 108 -9.20 9.92 -2.70
CA TYR A 108 -9.84 10.19 -1.43
C TYR A 108 -11.01 11.17 -1.59
N LEU A 109 -12.15 10.84 -1.00
CA LEU A 109 -13.38 11.65 -1.06
C LEU A 109 -13.75 12.27 0.30
N GLY A 110 -13.02 11.89 1.37
CA GLY A 110 -13.23 12.38 2.72
C GLY A 110 -12.45 13.65 3.04
N GLN A 111 -12.41 13.98 4.31
CA GLN A 111 -11.64 15.10 4.87
C GLN A 111 -10.48 14.56 5.73
N ASP A 112 -9.44 15.35 5.92
CA ASP A 112 -8.26 14.97 6.72
C ASP A 112 -8.63 14.54 8.15
N LYS A 113 -9.65 15.15 8.74
CA LYS A 113 -10.16 14.79 10.09
C LYS A 113 -10.77 13.39 10.19
N ASP A 114 -11.13 12.78 9.04
CA ASP A 114 -11.72 11.45 8.99
C ASP A 114 -10.65 10.34 8.99
N ILE A 115 -9.38 10.72 8.88
CA ILE A 115 -8.25 9.79 8.90
C ILE A 115 -7.89 9.49 10.34
N ASP A 116 -8.00 8.22 10.71
CA ASP A 116 -7.73 7.71 12.05
C ASP A 116 -6.77 6.52 11.98
N LEU A 117 -5.58 6.70 12.55
CA LEU A 117 -4.52 5.68 12.60
C LEU A 117 -4.62 4.75 13.80
N SER A 118 -5.60 4.93 14.68
CA SER A 118 -5.70 4.14 15.93
C SER A 118 -5.86 2.63 15.67
N GLY A 119 -6.28 2.27 14.47
CA GLY A 119 -6.44 0.87 14.06
C GLY A 119 -7.70 0.21 14.68
N GLU A 120 -8.38 -0.59 13.90
CA GLU A 120 -9.60 -1.29 14.37
C GLU A 120 -9.29 -2.45 15.30
N PHE A 121 -8.14 -3.12 15.11
CA PHE A 121 -7.81 -4.37 15.79
C PHE A 121 -6.85 -4.21 16.98
N GLU A 122 -5.99 -3.21 16.95
CA GLU A 122 -5.01 -2.93 18.02
C GLU A 122 -4.93 -1.43 18.34
N PRO A 123 -5.99 -0.81 18.85
CA PRO A 123 -6.02 0.64 19.09
C PRO A 123 -4.95 1.11 20.10
N GLU A 124 -4.50 0.22 20.99
CA GLU A 124 -3.44 0.52 21.97
C GLU A 124 -2.02 0.39 21.37
N ASN A 125 -1.90 -0.27 20.21
CA ASN A 125 -0.62 -0.48 19.52
C ASN A 125 -0.76 -0.32 17.99
N PRO A 126 -1.16 0.85 17.48
CA PRO A 126 -1.37 1.07 16.06
C PRO A 126 -0.07 0.88 15.27
N GLU A 127 -0.17 0.45 14.02
CA GLU A 127 0.98 0.25 13.14
C GLU A 127 1.70 1.58 12.83
N PHE A 128 0.93 2.66 12.75
CA PHE A 128 1.41 3.99 12.40
C PHE A 128 1.26 5.00 13.54
N VAL A 129 2.14 5.99 13.58
CA VAL A 129 2.17 7.04 14.60
C VAL A 129 1.88 8.44 14.06
N ALA A 130 1.99 8.62 12.75
CA ALA A 130 1.71 9.87 12.05
C ALA A 130 1.36 9.61 10.60
N TRP A 131 0.71 10.57 9.96
CA TRP A 131 0.45 10.54 8.52
C TRP A 131 0.57 11.93 7.91
N ARG A 132 0.81 12.00 6.62
CA ARG A 132 0.79 13.24 5.85
C ARG A 132 0.54 12.98 4.37
N TRP A 133 0.17 14.01 3.65
CA TRP A 133 0.20 14.02 2.19
C TRP A 133 1.63 14.29 1.71
N ALA A 134 2.05 13.61 0.65
CA ALA A 134 3.37 13.77 0.05
C ALA A 134 3.31 13.63 -1.48
N PRO A 135 4.20 14.29 -2.21
CA PRO A 135 4.37 14.01 -3.63
C PRO A 135 4.71 12.53 -3.85
N LEU A 136 4.04 11.90 -4.83
CA LEU A 136 4.29 10.49 -5.15
C LEU A 136 5.78 10.20 -5.40
N ALA A 137 6.46 11.10 -6.11
CA ALA A 137 7.89 10.98 -6.45
C ALA A 137 8.84 10.93 -5.23
N GLU A 138 8.39 11.35 -4.05
CA GLU A 138 9.21 11.30 -2.83
C GLU A 138 9.18 9.94 -2.14
N THR A 139 8.15 9.15 -2.39
CA THR A 139 7.87 7.91 -1.64
C THR A 139 9.00 6.88 -1.69
N PRO A 140 9.77 6.69 -2.80
CA PRO A 140 10.89 5.75 -2.82
C PRO A 140 12.03 6.09 -1.87
N ARG A 141 12.19 7.37 -1.51
CA ARG A 141 13.23 7.82 -0.56
C ARG A 141 12.80 7.69 0.90
N LEU A 142 11.51 7.57 1.14
CA LEU A 142 10.90 7.56 2.47
C LEU A 142 10.61 6.16 2.98
N ILE A 143 10.47 5.18 2.08
CA ILE A 143 10.23 3.77 2.41
C ILE A 143 11.52 3.07 2.83
N VAL A 144 11.41 1.96 3.55
CA VAL A 144 12.53 1.08 3.86
C VAL A 144 13.25 0.58 2.60
N ASP A 145 14.57 0.49 2.64
CA ASP A 145 15.42 0.30 1.45
C ASP A 145 15.04 -0.92 0.60
N PHE A 146 14.69 -2.05 1.22
CA PHE A 146 14.35 -3.27 0.48
C PHE A 146 13.03 -3.20 -0.30
N LYS A 147 12.19 -2.20 -0.04
CA LYS A 147 10.95 -1.93 -0.79
C LYS A 147 11.12 -0.82 -1.84
N ARG A 148 12.25 -0.12 -1.86
CA ARG A 148 12.49 1.02 -2.77
C ARG A 148 12.25 0.67 -4.23
N PRO A 149 12.78 -0.42 -4.81
CA PRO A 149 12.55 -0.75 -6.21
C PRO A 149 11.07 -0.95 -6.55
N LEU A 150 10.30 -1.52 -5.63
CA LEU A 150 8.85 -1.67 -5.79
C LEU A 150 8.17 -0.29 -5.85
N TYR A 151 8.54 0.63 -4.95
CA TYR A 151 7.99 1.99 -4.92
C TYR A 151 8.37 2.79 -6.17
N GLU A 152 9.57 2.61 -6.73
CA GLU A 152 9.98 3.20 -8.00
C GLU A 152 9.06 2.76 -9.15
N SER A 153 8.69 1.48 -9.20
CA SER A 153 7.73 0.95 -10.19
C SER A 153 6.33 1.53 -9.98
N VAL A 154 5.89 1.71 -8.73
CA VAL A 154 4.60 2.36 -8.42
C VAL A 154 4.60 3.81 -8.89
N VAL A 155 5.67 4.55 -8.62
CA VAL A 155 5.84 5.94 -9.09
C VAL A 155 5.76 6.01 -10.60
N GLU A 156 6.51 5.17 -11.32
CA GLU A 156 6.49 5.11 -12.77
C GLU A 156 5.07 4.87 -13.31
N GLY A 157 4.36 3.90 -12.73
CA GLY A 157 3.03 3.51 -13.19
C GLY A 157 1.95 4.55 -12.91
N PHE A 158 2.02 5.27 -11.79
CA PHE A 158 0.95 6.20 -11.37
C PHE A 158 1.29 7.69 -11.53
N THR A 159 2.48 8.05 -11.96
CA THR A 159 2.83 9.46 -12.25
C THR A 159 1.85 10.14 -13.22
N PRO A 160 1.44 9.52 -14.34
CA PRO A 160 0.46 10.15 -15.25
C PRO A 160 -0.86 10.47 -14.56
N LEU A 161 -1.33 9.60 -13.67
CA LEU A 161 -2.56 9.79 -12.91
C LEU A 161 -2.39 10.91 -11.87
N ALA A 162 -1.28 10.92 -11.13
CA ALA A 162 -0.97 11.98 -10.17
C ALA A 162 -0.94 13.37 -10.85
N GLU A 163 -0.33 13.48 -12.02
CA GLU A 163 -0.27 14.73 -12.80
C GLU A 163 -1.65 15.14 -13.32
N ALA A 164 -2.50 14.19 -13.73
CA ALA A 164 -3.87 14.49 -14.15
C ALA A 164 -4.70 15.05 -12.98
N LEU A 165 -4.61 14.45 -11.80
CA LEU A 165 -5.26 14.95 -10.58
C LEU A 165 -4.78 16.35 -10.21
N LYS A 166 -3.46 16.59 -10.28
CA LYS A 166 -2.85 17.90 -10.01
C LYS A 166 -3.38 19.00 -10.96
N ARG A 167 -3.69 18.65 -12.22
CA ARG A 167 -4.35 19.56 -13.15
C ARG A 167 -5.84 19.74 -12.90
N GLY A 168 -6.42 19.06 -11.92
CA GLY A 168 -7.84 19.10 -11.61
C GLY A 168 -8.71 18.27 -12.57
N GLU A 169 -8.12 17.32 -13.28
CA GLU A 169 -8.90 16.44 -14.18
C GLU A 169 -9.82 15.51 -13.39
N VAL A 170 -11.02 15.31 -13.92
CA VAL A 170 -11.98 14.34 -13.39
C VAL A 170 -11.69 12.98 -14.04
N LEU A 171 -11.24 12.04 -13.24
CA LEU A 171 -10.93 10.69 -13.70
C LEU A 171 -12.12 9.76 -13.46
N ALA A 172 -12.40 8.91 -14.46
CA ALA A 172 -13.44 7.90 -14.33
C ALA A 172 -13.05 6.83 -13.30
N PRO A 173 -13.99 6.26 -12.53
CA PRO A 173 -13.74 5.11 -11.68
C PRO A 173 -13.22 3.93 -12.49
N TRP A 174 -12.30 3.18 -11.89
CA TRP A 174 -11.83 1.92 -12.45
C TRP A 174 -12.96 0.89 -12.42
N VAL A 175 -13.09 0.14 -13.53
CA VAL A 175 -14.07 -0.95 -13.67
C VAL A 175 -13.31 -2.25 -13.86
N PRO A 176 -13.54 -3.28 -13.04
CA PRO A 176 -12.96 -4.60 -13.26
C PRO A 176 -13.42 -5.15 -14.62
N ASN A 177 -12.46 -5.59 -15.45
CA ASN A 177 -12.71 -6.19 -16.76
C ASN A 177 -13.47 -5.28 -17.77
N GLY A 178 -13.28 -3.99 -17.68
CA GLY A 178 -13.65 -3.08 -18.76
C GLY A 178 -12.82 -3.43 -20.00
N ASN A 179 -13.41 -4.18 -20.93
CA ASN A 179 -12.87 -4.34 -22.27
C ASN A 179 -12.64 -2.96 -22.86
N MET A 180 -11.38 -2.66 -23.18
CA MET A 180 -11.08 -1.62 -24.16
C MET A 180 -11.58 -2.04 -25.52
#